data_f488d9e6236c671717b46496b78639ba
#
_entry.id   f488d9e6236c671717b46496b78639ba
#
_cell.length_a   1.000
_cell.length_b   1.000
_cell.length_c   1.000
_cell.angle_alpha   90.00
_cell.angle_beta   90.00
_cell.angle_gamma   90.00
#
_symmetry.space_group_name_H-M   'P 1'
#
loop_
_entity.id
_entity.type
_entity.pdbx_description
1 polymer ?
#
loop_
_entity_poly.entity_id
_entity_poly.type
_entity_poly.pdbx_seq_one_letter_code
_entity_poly.pdbx_strand_id
1 'polypeptide(L)'
;KVKAGATAAFEAGRKKHMEFHGAQKDAFGWMTWEIVNGDRAGSYLTGTFGHYWKDFDGREAFEALDGADVARTTGAHAEVATTGFWTYMADASREPAGVTGPAAFAQLTHYMVNPADIPRFEDALKEIKPILDAASWPVHSAWYRLASGGEGPHYVLSTRRDNWAAFAPGEK
;
A
#
# COMPACT_ATOMS: atom_id res chain seq x y z
N LYS A 1 3.23 -11.37 8.36
CA LYS A 1 2.31 -12.53 8.38
C LYS A 1 1.86 -12.78 9.82
N VAL A 2 0.55 -12.98 10.04
CA VAL A 2 0.01 -13.30 11.36
C VAL A 2 0.32 -14.75 11.71
N LYS A 3 0.69 -15.00 12.97
CA LYS A 3 0.96 -16.35 13.48
C LYS A 3 -0.34 -17.16 13.49
N ALA A 4 -0.23 -18.47 13.31
CA ALA A 4 -1.40 -19.36 13.30
C ALA A 4 -2.21 -19.20 14.60
N GLY A 5 -3.53 -19.02 14.47
CA GLY A 5 -4.45 -18.84 15.59
C GLY A 5 -4.38 -17.46 16.29
N ALA A 6 -3.54 -16.54 15.84
CA ALA A 6 -3.33 -15.25 16.50
C ALA A 6 -4.08 -14.07 15.85
N THR A 7 -4.95 -14.30 14.85
CA THR A 7 -5.61 -13.23 14.10
C THR A 7 -6.37 -12.26 15.01
N ALA A 8 -7.24 -12.75 15.88
CA ALA A 8 -8.01 -11.88 16.77
C ALA A 8 -7.12 -11.08 17.73
N ALA A 9 -6.03 -11.68 18.24
CA ALA A 9 -5.07 -11.01 19.11
C ALA A 9 -4.26 -9.95 18.34
N PHE A 10 -3.87 -10.25 17.11
CA PHE A 10 -3.21 -9.29 16.22
C PHE A 10 -4.10 -8.08 15.92
N GLU A 11 -5.37 -8.29 15.55
CA GLU A 11 -6.33 -7.23 15.25
C GLU A 11 -6.61 -6.35 16.48
N ALA A 12 -6.78 -6.98 17.66
CA ALA A 12 -6.92 -6.24 18.91
C ALA A 12 -5.65 -5.43 19.25
N GLY A 13 -4.46 -6.01 19.02
CA GLY A 13 -3.18 -5.32 19.15
C GLY A 13 -3.05 -4.17 18.19
N ARG A 14 -3.49 -4.35 16.93
CA ARG A 14 -3.49 -3.30 15.89
C ARG A 14 -4.36 -2.12 16.30
N LYS A 15 -5.56 -2.36 16.84
CA LYS A 15 -6.43 -1.31 17.34
C LYS A 15 -5.75 -0.48 18.44
N LYS A 16 -5.16 -1.14 19.43
CA LYS A 16 -4.40 -0.48 20.52
C LYS A 16 -3.22 0.34 19.98
N HIS A 17 -2.53 -0.18 18.98
CA HIS A 17 -1.43 0.54 18.34
C HIS A 17 -1.91 1.81 17.62
N MET A 18 -3.09 1.80 17.01
CA MET A 18 -3.67 3.02 16.43
C MET A 18 -4.12 4.03 17.51
N GLU A 19 -4.58 3.56 18.67
CA GLU A 19 -4.85 4.42 19.80
C GLU A 19 -3.55 5.11 20.31
N PHE A 20 -2.42 4.38 20.31
CA PHE A 20 -1.10 4.95 20.63
C PHE A 20 -0.73 6.07 19.64
N HIS A 21 -0.82 5.87 18.32
CA HIS A 21 -0.57 6.92 17.32
C HIS A 21 -1.44 8.16 17.56
N GLY A 22 -2.72 7.97 17.86
CA GLY A 22 -3.63 9.06 18.21
C GLY A 22 -3.21 9.82 19.47
N ALA A 23 -2.81 9.10 20.52
CA ALA A 23 -2.35 9.69 21.78
C ALA A 23 -1.04 10.48 21.61
N GLN A 24 -0.14 10.00 20.76
CA GLN A 24 1.12 10.67 20.40
C GLN A 24 0.92 11.81 19.39
N LYS A 25 -0.29 12.00 18.86
CA LYS A 25 -0.60 12.97 17.81
C LYS A 25 0.29 12.78 16.58
N ASP A 26 0.53 11.52 16.21
CA ASP A 26 1.29 11.22 14.99
C ASP A 26 0.61 11.84 13.78
N ALA A 27 1.38 12.58 12.98
CA ALA A 27 0.89 13.22 11.77
C ALA A 27 0.65 12.23 10.62
N PHE A 28 1.16 10.99 10.73
CA PHE A 28 1.02 9.97 9.69
C PHE A 28 -0.30 9.22 9.85
N GLY A 29 -1.09 9.23 8.76
CA GLY A 29 -2.34 8.46 8.67
C GLY A 29 -2.06 7.03 8.24
N TRP A 30 -2.22 6.06 9.14
CA TRP A 30 -1.95 4.66 8.87
C TRP A 30 -3.21 3.90 8.45
N MET A 31 -3.08 3.14 7.37
CA MET A 31 -4.13 2.25 6.85
C MET A 31 -3.65 0.81 6.87
N THR A 32 -4.59 -0.12 7.10
CA THR A 32 -4.28 -1.56 7.12
C THR A 32 -5.35 -2.30 6.34
N TRP A 33 -4.92 -3.20 5.47
CA TRP A 33 -5.77 -4.11 4.70
C TRP A 33 -5.39 -5.55 5.01
N GLU A 34 -6.38 -6.42 5.08
CA GLU A 34 -6.17 -7.86 5.03
C GLU A 34 -5.96 -8.29 3.57
N ILE A 35 -4.97 -9.13 3.32
CA ILE A 35 -4.75 -9.74 2.02
C ILE A 35 -5.62 -10.98 1.94
N VAL A 36 -6.71 -10.92 1.17
CA VAL A 36 -7.72 -11.98 1.08
C VAL A 36 -7.48 -12.96 -0.07
N ASN A 37 -6.57 -12.63 -0.99
CA ASN A 37 -6.26 -13.46 -2.15
C ASN A 37 -4.78 -13.34 -2.56
N GLY A 38 -4.27 -14.37 -3.24
CA GLY A 38 -2.88 -14.46 -3.70
C GLY A 38 -1.95 -15.14 -2.68
N ASP A 39 -0.67 -15.18 -3.00
CA ASP A 39 0.37 -15.94 -2.25
C ASP A 39 0.53 -15.49 -0.79
N ARG A 40 0.08 -14.29 -0.47
CA ARG A 40 0.15 -13.70 0.86
C ARG A 40 -1.18 -13.64 1.57
N ALA A 41 -2.21 -14.37 1.10
CA ALA A 41 -3.51 -14.41 1.75
C ALA A 41 -3.39 -14.75 3.25
N GLY A 42 -4.19 -14.08 4.08
CA GLY A 42 -4.12 -14.16 5.54
C GLY A 42 -2.98 -13.34 6.17
N SER A 43 -2.30 -12.52 5.37
CA SER A 43 -1.38 -11.48 5.85
C SER A 43 -2.05 -10.12 5.84
N TYR A 44 -1.40 -9.13 6.45
CA TYR A 44 -1.85 -7.75 6.46
C TYR A 44 -0.84 -6.85 5.76
N LEU A 45 -1.34 -5.90 4.99
CA LEU A 45 -0.58 -4.79 4.45
C LEU A 45 -0.89 -3.54 5.26
N THR A 46 0.13 -2.90 5.80
CA THR A 46 0.00 -1.63 6.51
C THR A 46 0.84 -0.58 5.82
N GLY A 47 0.29 0.59 5.61
CA GLY A 47 1.00 1.68 4.96
C GLY A 47 0.46 3.05 5.34
N THR A 48 1.28 4.04 5.10
CA THR A 48 0.96 5.46 5.16
C THR A 48 1.35 6.10 3.82
N PHE A 49 0.69 7.19 3.43
CA PHE A 49 0.79 7.74 2.08
C PHE A 49 0.91 9.27 2.10
N GLY A 50 1.41 9.83 0.99
CA GLY A 50 1.46 11.28 0.79
C GLY A 50 2.61 11.97 1.51
N HIS A 51 3.70 11.25 1.77
CA HIS A 51 4.87 11.76 2.47
C HIS A 51 6.00 12.08 1.49
N TYR A 52 6.79 13.08 1.86
CA TYR A 52 8.08 13.37 1.28
C TYR A 52 9.19 12.85 2.19
N TRP A 53 10.37 12.60 1.65
CA TRP A 53 11.52 12.13 2.43
C TRP A 53 11.81 12.99 3.67
N LYS A 54 11.69 14.30 3.56
CA LYS A 54 11.86 15.26 4.67
C LYS A 54 10.88 15.06 5.83
N ASP A 55 9.73 14.43 5.58
CA ASP A 55 8.71 14.21 6.61
C ASP A 55 9.13 13.09 7.59
N PHE A 56 10.16 12.34 7.23
CA PHE A 56 10.77 11.31 8.08
C PHE A 56 11.93 11.87 8.92
N ASP A 57 12.42 13.09 8.63
CA ASP A 57 13.48 13.72 9.39
C ASP A 57 12.98 14.06 10.83
N GLY A 58 13.81 13.78 11.82
CA GLY A 58 13.51 14.10 13.22
C GLY A 58 12.45 13.21 13.89
N ARG A 59 12.13 12.06 13.29
CA ARG A 59 11.16 11.11 13.86
C ARG A 59 11.79 10.03 14.75
N GLU A 60 13.10 10.02 14.94
CA GLU A 60 13.83 8.93 15.62
C GLU A 60 13.30 8.66 17.04
N ALA A 61 12.96 9.71 17.78
CA ALA A 61 12.41 9.57 19.12
C ALA A 61 11.00 8.95 19.11
N PHE A 62 10.17 9.34 18.12
CA PHE A 62 8.84 8.75 17.92
C PHE A 62 8.96 7.29 17.48
N GLU A 63 9.84 6.98 16.54
CA GLU A 63 10.03 5.62 16.00
C GLU A 63 10.51 4.65 17.07
N ALA A 64 11.31 5.11 18.02
CA ALA A 64 11.71 4.30 19.19
C ALA A 64 10.51 3.94 20.08
N LEU A 65 9.60 4.88 20.32
CA LEU A 65 8.35 4.64 21.07
C LEU A 65 7.39 3.75 20.29
N ASP A 66 7.26 4.00 19.00
CA ASP A 66 6.44 3.23 18.07
C ASP A 66 6.88 1.77 18.00
N GLY A 67 8.17 1.53 17.81
CA GLY A 67 8.75 0.18 17.81
C GLY A 67 8.51 -0.57 19.13
N ALA A 68 8.62 0.12 20.26
CA ALA A 68 8.31 -0.48 21.58
C ALA A 68 6.81 -0.81 21.72
N ASP A 69 5.93 0.05 21.20
CA ASP A 69 4.49 -0.23 21.19
C ASP A 69 4.12 -1.38 20.22
N VAL A 70 4.68 -1.40 19.02
CA VAL A 70 4.54 -2.52 18.07
C VAL A 70 4.95 -3.83 18.71
N ALA A 71 6.11 -3.90 19.36
CA ALA A 71 6.59 -5.12 20.00
C ALA A 71 5.60 -5.64 21.05
N ARG A 72 4.95 -4.73 21.79
CA ARG A 72 4.00 -5.06 22.85
C ARG A 72 2.60 -5.42 22.31
N THR A 73 2.18 -4.86 21.19
CA THR A 73 0.81 -4.95 20.67
C THR A 73 0.68 -5.97 19.53
N THR A 74 1.33 -5.73 18.42
CA THR A 74 1.20 -6.54 17.19
C THR A 74 2.33 -7.52 16.96
N GLY A 75 3.55 -7.15 17.35
CA GLY A 75 4.77 -7.93 17.09
C GLY A 75 4.80 -9.29 17.77
N ALA A 76 4.13 -9.43 18.94
CA ALA A 76 3.97 -10.72 19.60
C ALA A 76 3.15 -11.72 18.76
N HIS A 77 2.27 -11.24 17.89
CA HIS A 77 1.26 -12.00 17.15
C HIS A 77 1.54 -12.14 15.67
N ALA A 78 2.52 -11.41 15.15
CA ALA A 78 2.87 -11.42 13.74
C ALA A 78 4.37 -11.37 13.51
N GLU A 79 4.76 -11.71 12.29
CA GLU A 79 6.11 -11.55 11.77
C GLU A 79 6.04 -10.50 10.65
N VAL A 80 6.97 -9.54 10.68
CA VAL A 80 7.15 -8.61 9.56
C VAL A 80 7.81 -9.37 8.42
N ALA A 81 7.14 -9.40 7.28
CA ALA A 81 7.68 -10.08 6.10
C ALA A 81 8.61 -9.16 5.31
N THR A 82 8.12 -7.95 5.01
CA THR A 82 8.86 -6.95 4.24
C THR A 82 8.39 -5.56 4.64
N THR A 83 9.29 -4.59 4.53
CA THR A 83 8.96 -3.16 4.57
C THR A 83 9.58 -2.50 3.35
N GLY A 84 9.02 -1.37 2.90
CA GLY A 84 9.59 -0.65 1.78
C GLY A 84 8.98 0.73 1.60
N PHE A 85 9.75 1.59 0.97
CA PHE A 85 9.31 2.90 0.52
C PHE A 85 8.98 2.83 -0.98
N TRP A 86 7.90 3.46 -1.35
CA TRP A 86 7.36 3.44 -2.70
C TRP A 86 7.15 4.85 -3.21
N THR A 87 7.67 5.13 -4.39
CA THR A 87 7.44 6.41 -5.08
C THR A 87 6.16 6.32 -5.89
N TYR A 88 5.22 7.22 -5.62
CA TYR A 88 4.02 7.39 -6.44
C TYR A 88 4.38 7.97 -7.80
N MET A 89 3.84 7.37 -8.86
CA MET A 89 4.10 7.74 -10.25
C MET A 89 2.89 8.50 -10.82
N ALA A 90 2.84 9.81 -10.59
CA ALA A 90 1.71 10.67 -10.98
C ALA A 90 1.44 10.64 -12.50
N ASP A 91 2.51 10.61 -13.31
CA ASP A 91 2.41 10.62 -14.78
C ASP A 91 1.84 9.31 -15.36
N ALA A 92 1.82 8.24 -14.57
CA ALA A 92 1.26 6.94 -14.95
C ALA A 92 -0.08 6.64 -14.26
N SER A 93 -0.41 7.37 -13.19
CA SER A 93 -1.57 7.11 -12.35
C SER A 93 -2.81 7.84 -12.83
N ARG A 94 -3.98 7.23 -12.58
CA ARG A 94 -5.30 7.76 -12.90
C ARG A 94 -6.19 7.62 -11.66
N GLU A 95 -6.11 8.60 -10.78
CA GLU A 95 -6.96 8.63 -9.58
C GLU A 95 -8.21 9.48 -9.84
N PRO A 96 -9.38 9.08 -9.33
CA PRO A 96 -10.60 9.85 -9.52
C PRO A 96 -10.54 11.15 -8.74
N ALA A 97 -10.96 12.24 -9.37
CA ALA A 97 -11.08 13.53 -8.71
C ALA A 97 -12.14 13.44 -7.59
N GLY A 98 -11.80 13.96 -6.41
CA GLY A 98 -12.72 14.07 -5.28
C GLY A 98 -12.94 12.77 -4.49
N VAL A 99 -12.29 11.66 -4.83
CA VAL A 99 -12.35 10.45 -4.00
C VAL A 99 -11.32 10.57 -2.88
N THR A 100 -11.82 10.68 -1.66
CA THR A 100 -11.00 10.73 -0.44
C THR A 100 -11.16 9.45 0.37
N GLY A 101 -10.10 9.07 1.04
CA GLY A 101 -10.08 7.90 1.93
C GLY A 101 -9.75 6.57 1.23
N PRO A 102 -9.59 5.50 2.01
CA PRO A 102 -9.22 4.20 1.50
C PRO A 102 -10.35 3.58 0.67
N ALA A 103 -9.98 2.79 -0.36
CA ALA A 103 -10.93 1.94 -1.05
C ALA A 103 -11.39 0.80 -0.13
N ALA A 104 -12.62 0.30 -0.33
CA ALA A 104 -13.09 -0.91 0.37
C ALA A 104 -12.20 -2.11 0.02
N PHE A 105 -11.80 -2.20 -1.26
CA PHE A 105 -10.83 -3.18 -1.74
C PHE A 105 -9.76 -2.51 -2.59
N ALA A 106 -8.55 -3.04 -2.54
CA ALA A 106 -7.47 -2.69 -3.44
C ALA A 106 -6.94 -3.97 -4.10
N GLN A 107 -6.94 -3.99 -5.41
CA GLN A 107 -6.26 -5.03 -6.18
C GLN A 107 -4.83 -4.55 -6.44
N LEU A 108 -3.85 -5.30 -5.95
CA LEU A 108 -2.44 -5.01 -6.18
C LEU A 108 -1.89 -5.99 -7.21
N THR A 109 -1.33 -5.46 -8.29
CA THR A 109 -0.59 -6.24 -9.27
C THR A 109 0.87 -5.86 -9.21
N HIS A 110 1.73 -6.83 -9.00
CA HIS A 110 3.17 -6.65 -8.86
C HIS A 110 3.87 -6.97 -10.17
N TYR A 111 4.78 -6.08 -10.57
CA TYR A 111 5.60 -6.23 -11.76
C TYR A 111 7.08 -6.19 -11.38
N MET A 112 7.78 -7.28 -11.60
CA MET A 112 9.23 -7.32 -11.53
C MET A 112 9.77 -7.07 -12.94
N VAL A 113 10.43 -5.95 -13.14
CA VAL A 113 10.89 -5.49 -14.46
C VAL A 113 12.38 -5.79 -14.60
N ASN A 114 12.81 -6.26 -15.76
CA ASN A 114 14.23 -6.39 -16.03
C ASN A 114 14.88 -4.99 -15.99
N PRO A 115 16.02 -4.80 -15.33
CA PRO A 115 16.69 -3.50 -15.27
C PRO A 115 16.92 -2.83 -16.64
N ALA A 116 17.20 -3.62 -17.67
CA ALA A 116 17.38 -3.10 -19.03
C ALA A 116 16.10 -2.56 -19.68
N ASP A 117 14.93 -3.00 -19.19
CA ASP A 117 13.62 -2.63 -19.76
C ASP A 117 12.93 -1.50 -18.99
N ILE A 118 13.52 -0.98 -17.90
CA ILE A 118 12.94 0.08 -17.08
C ILE A 118 12.49 1.29 -17.93
N PRO A 119 13.34 1.88 -18.78
CA PRO A 119 12.93 3.06 -19.54
C PRO A 119 11.73 2.77 -20.44
N ARG A 120 11.77 1.65 -21.16
CA ARG A 120 10.67 1.23 -22.04
C ARG A 120 9.38 0.97 -21.27
N PHE A 121 9.47 0.36 -20.10
CA PHE A 121 8.30 0.09 -19.24
C PHE A 121 7.68 1.40 -18.75
N GLU A 122 8.49 2.32 -18.21
CA GLU A 122 8.00 3.61 -17.70
C GLU A 122 7.43 4.50 -18.82
N ASP A 123 8.04 4.50 -20.00
CA ASP A 123 7.52 5.23 -21.16
C ASP A 123 6.19 4.66 -21.62
N ALA A 124 6.04 3.33 -21.69
CA ALA A 124 4.77 2.70 -22.01
C ALA A 124 3.65 3.07 -21.01
N LEU A 125 3.95 3.18 -19.71
CA LEU A 125 2.96 3.62 -18.72
C LEU A 125 2.48 5.06 -18.98
N LYS A 126 3.40 5.96 -19.33
CA LYS A 126 3.07 7.35 -19.67
C LYS A 126 2.24 7.45 -20.96
N GLU A 127 2.52 6.61 -21.96
CA GLU A 127 1.78 6.54 -23.22
C GLU A 127 0.36 5.97 -23.03
N ILE A 128 0.19 4.97 -22.17
CA ILE A 128 -1.11 4.35 -21.92
C ILE A 128 -2.07 5.29 -21.18
N LYS A 129 -1.58 6.11 -20.27
CA LYS A 129 -2.41 7.00 -19.45
C LYS A 129 -3.33 7.89 -20.30
N PRO A 130 -2.83 8.71 -21.25
CA PRO A 130 -3.70 9.57 -22.08
C PRO A 130 -4.68 8.79 -22.95
N ILE A 131 -4.34 7.56 -23.38
CA ILE A 131 -5.24 6.70 -24.15
C ILE A 131 -6.43 6.29 -23.27
N LEU A 132 -6.18 5.89 -22.03
CA LEU A 132 -7.22 5.51 -21.07
C LEU A 132 -8.08 6.73 -20.65
N ASP A 133 -7.47 7.92 -20.56
CA ASP A 133 -8.16 9.17 -20.26
C ASP A 133 -9.10 9.55 -21.42
N ALA A 134 -8.61 9.51 -22.66
CA ALA A 134 -9.40 9.79 -23.85
C ALA A 134 -10.58 8.79 -24.05
N ALA A 135 -10.36 7.53 -23.69
CA ALA A 135 -11.40 6.51 -23.71
C ALA A 135 -12.38 6.60 -22.52
N SER A 136 -12.21 7.55 -21.61
CA SER A 136 -12.98 7.63 -20.36
C SER A 136 -13.02 6.30 -19.61
N TRP A 137 -11.88 5.59 -19.59
CA TRP A 137 -11.80 4.26 -18.98
C TRP A 137 -12.20 4.32 -17.51
N PRO A 138 -13.20 3.54 -17.05
CA PRO A 138 -13.80 3.73 -15.74
C PRO A 138 -12.95 3.25 -14.57
N VAL A 139 -11.88 2.49 -14.84
CA VAL A 139 -11.02 1.95 -13.79
C VAL A 139 -9.96 2.97 -13.41
N HIS A 140 -9.93 3.31 -12.13
CA HIS A 140 -8.93 4.19 -11.54
C HIS A 140 -7.83 3.37 -10.87
N SER A 141 -6.59 3.81 -11.07
CA SER A 141 -5.43 3.09 -10.60
C SER A 141 -4.27 4.02 -10.27
N ALA A 142 -3.46 3.60 -9.31
CA ALA A 142 -2.24 4.27 -8.89
C ALA A 142 -1.03 3.36 -9.14
N TRP A 143 0.00 3.91 -9.75
CA TRP A 143 1.28 3.24 -9.94
C TRP A 143 2.28 3.67 -8.89
N TYR A 144 3.01 2.71 -8.39
CA TYR A 144 4.10 2.90 -7.45
C TYR A 144 5.35 2.16 -7.90
N ARG A 145 6.51 2.77 -7.72
CA ARG A 145 7.82 2.16 -7.93
C ARG A 145 8.51 2.00 -6.59
N LEU A 146 9.07 0.83 -6.32
CA LEU A 146 9.89 0.60 -5.13
C LEU A 146 11.10 1.54 -5.14
N ALA A 147 11.24 2.33 -4.08
CA ALA A 147 12.38 3.21 -3.88
C ALA A 147 13.44 2.57 -2.99
N SER A 148 13.02 1.80 -1.97
CA SER A 148 13.92 1.15 -1.02
C SER A 148 13.19 0.05 -0.26
N GLY A 149 13.92 -0.94 0.26
CA GLY A 149 13.37 -1.95 1.17
C GLY A 149 12.75 -3.17 0.46
N GLY A 150 13.42 -3.75 -0.52
CA GLY A 150 12.94 -4.95 -1.20
C GLY A 150 13.76 -5.28 -2.44
N GLU A 151 13.32 -6.31 -3.17
CA GLU A 151 13.89 -6.67 -4.45
C GLU A 151 13.35 -5.75 -5.54
N GLY A 152 14.23 -5.20 -6.35
CA GLY A 152 13.88 -4.29 -7.44
C GLY A 152 14.60 -4.64 -8.73
N PRO A 153 14.19 -4.02 -9.82
CA PRO A 153 13.11 -3.03 -10.05
C PRO A 153 11.70 -3.62 -9.87
N HIS A 154 10.93 -3.03 -8.98
CA HIS A 154 9.61 -3.53 -8.63
C HIS A 154 8.57 -2.41 -8.73
N TYR A 155 7.48 -2.67 -9.43
CA TYR A 155 6.35 -1.76 -9.59
C TYR A 155 5.08 -2.41 -9.07
N VAL A 156 4.20 -1.58 -8.55
CA VAL A 156 2.87 -2.01 -8.10
C VAL A 156 1.81 -1.14 -8.76
N LEU A 157 0.86 -1.80 -9.39
CA LEU A 157 -0.39 -1.21 -9.82
C LEU A 157 -1.44 -1.48 -8.74
N SER A 158 -1.91 -0.43 -8.09
CA SER A 158 -3.03 -0.48 -7.15
C SER A 158 -4.30 -0.03 -7.86
N THR A 159 -5.29 -0.90 -7.95
CA THR A 159 -6.59 -0.61 -8.55
C THR A 159 -7.66 -0.62 -7.48
N ARG A 160 -8.39 0.49 -7.33
CA ARG A 160 -9.51 0.60 -6.39
C ARG A 160 -10.69 -0.24 -6.85
N ARG A 161 -11.35 -0.88 -5.88
CA ARG A 161 -12.60 -1.63 -6.09
C ARG A 161 -13.57 -1.31 -4.95
N ASP A 162 -14.82 -1.03 -5.29
CA ASP A 162 -15.83 -0.68 -4.29
C ASP A 162 -16.51 -1.91 -3.70
N ASN A 163 -16.56 -3.00 -4.45
CA ASN A 163 -17.18 -4.27 -4.06
C ASN A 163 -16.61 -5.44 -4.86
N TRP A 164 -16.99 -6.65 -4.53
CA TRP A 164 -16.55 -7.86 -5.24
C TRP A 164 -17.00 -7.91 -6.71
N ALA A 165 -18.17 -7.39 -7.03
CA ALA A 165 -18.65 -7.37 -8.41
C ALA A 165 -17.76 -6.51 -9.33
N ALA A 166 -17.09 -5.51 -8.78
CA ALA A 166 -16.15 -4.68 -9.53
C ALA A 166 -14.86 -5.39 -9.97
N PHE A 167 -14.62 -6.63 -9.51
CA PHE A 167 -13.52 -7.46 -9.99
C PHE A 167 -13.87 -8.24 -11.27
N ALA A 168 -15.15 -8.39 -11.60
CA ALA A 168 -15.56 -9.06 -12.84
C ALA A 168 -15.11 -8.21 -14.05
N PRO A 169 -14.43 -8.80 -15.06
CA PRO A 169 -14.24 -8.12 -16.33
C PRO A 169 -15.64 -7.95 -16.93
N GLY A 170 -16.05 -6.69 -17.14
CA GLY A 170 -17.34 -6.24 -17.65
C GLY A 170 -18.21 -7.31 -18.31
N GLU A 171 -18.99 -8.00 -17.52
CA GLU A 171 -20.13 -8.74 -18.04
C GLU A 171 -21.12 -7.70 -18.57
N LYS A 172 -21.17 -7.59 -19.91
CA LYS A 172 -22.22 -6.85 -20.62
C LYS A 172 -23.40 -7.75 -20.86
#